data_66f63b40265c7a65188f3e5f13da5f2f
#
_entry.id   66f63b40265c7a65188f3e5f13da5f2f
#
_cell.length_a   1.000
_cell.length_b   1.000
_cell.length_c   1.000
_cell.angle_alpha   90.00
_cell.angle_beta   90.00
_cell.angle_gamma   90.00
#
_symmetry.space_group_name_H-M   'P 1'
#
loop_
_entity.id
_entity.type
_entity.pdbx_description
1 polymer ?
#
loop_
_entity_poly.entity_id
_entity_poly.type
_entity_poly.pdbx_seq_one_letter_code
_entity_poly.pdbx_strand_id
1 'polypeptide(L)'
;ALRGLKTATPACRIPSKPDLWNDTTEGIIVDATQLRKGDIVLVKAGEIIPCDGEVVRGIASVNESAITGESAPVVRESGGDFSSVTGGTTVLSDWIVVRVESDPGDSFIDRMIAMVEGAARKRTPNEVALTILLLALSVLFLIVVAVMLPASVYSVNANGTGEVVTPAMLIALLVCLI
;
A
#
# COMPACT_ATOMS: atom_id res chain seq x y z
N ALA A 1 7.95 1.73 -5.56
CA ALA A 1 9.27 1.37 -5.03
C ALA A 1 9.18 0.30 -3.93
N LEU A 2 8.18 0.35 -3.02
CA LEU A 2 8.04 -0.60 -1.90
C LEU A 2 7.62 -2.03 -2.31
N ARG A 3 6.92 -2.20 -3.41
CA ARG A 3 6.57 -3.53 -3.96
C ARG A 3 7.78 -4.35 -4.41
N GLY A 4 8.91 -3.73 -4.70
CA GLY A 4 10.16 -4.40 -5.08
C GLY A 4 10.93 -5.02 -3.92
N LEU A 5 10.55 -4.73 -2.67
CA LEU A 5 11.14 -5.32 -1.46
C LEU A 5 10.55 -6.70 -1.10
N LYS A 6 9.49 -7.13 -1.76
CA LYS A 6 9.02 -8.53 -1.74
C LYS A 6 9.83 -9.39 -2.70
N THR A 7 11.13 -9.22 -2.75
CA THR A 7 12.01 -10.21 -3.37
C THR A 7 11.93 -11.49 -2.54
N ALA A 8 11.78 -12.63 -3.22
CA ALA A 8 11.80 -13.95 -2.62
C ALA A 8 12.94 -14.06 -1.62
N THR A 9 12.66 -13.85 -0.34
CA THR A 9 13.66 -13.98 0.72
C THR A 9 13.76 -15.46 1.04
N PRO A 10 14.93 -16.10 0.83
CA PRO A 10 15.11 -17.49 1.19
C PRO A 10 15.03 -17.64 2.70
N ALA A 11 14.31 -18.64 3.14
CA ALA A 11 14.13 -19.00 4.56
C ALA A 11 14.53 -20.44 4.79
N CYS A 12 15.35 -20.66 5.80
CA CYS A 12 15.75 -22.01 6.21
C CYS A 12 14.72 -22.58 7.19
N ARG A 13 13.71 -23.31 6.69
CA ARG A 13 12.71 -23.97 7.53
C ARG A 13 13.29 -25.26 8.12
N ILE A 14 13.25 -25.36 9.44
CA ILE A 14 13.78 -26.51 10.20
C ILE A 14 12.64 -27.30 10.87
N PRO A 15 12.89 -28.57 11.26
CA PRO A 15 11.90 -29.38 11.97
C PRO A 15 11.49 -28.75 13.31
N SER A 16 10.23 -28.90 13.69
CA SER A 16 9.68 -28.43 14.97
C SER A 16 10.12 -29.27 16.17
N LYS A 17 11.37 -29.73 16.20
CA LYS A 17 11.97 -30.53 17.30
C LYS A 17 12.99 -29.67 18.03
N PRO A 18 12.70 -29.16 19.24
CA PRO A 18 13.59 -28.26 19.99
C PRO A 18 15.00 -28.82 20.26
N ASP A 19 15.13 -30.13 20.43
CA ASP A 19 16.39 -30.79 20.72
C ASP A 19 17.41 -30.70 19.57
N LEU A 20 16.94 -30.45 18.34
CA LEU A 20 17.77 -30.36 17.15
C LEU A 20 18.12 -28.90 16.76
N TRP A 21 17.65 -27.92 17.50
CA TRP A 21 17.84 -26.50 17.12
C TRP A 21 19.23 -26.02 17.54
N ASN A 22 20.10 -25.85 16.57
CA ASN A 22 21.44 -25.27 16.71
C ASN A 22 21.85 -24.58 15.38
N ASP A 23 23.01 -23.94 15.36
CA ASP A 23 23.57 -23.24 14.21
C ASP A 23 23.89 -24.14 13.00
N THR A 24 24.07 -25.43 13.25
CA THR A 24 24.39 -26.46 12.25
C THR A 24 23.17 -27.24 11.77
N THR A 25 21.98 -26.93 12.30
CA THR A 25 20.74 -27.61 11.90
C THR A 25 20.50 -27.45 10.41
N GLU A 26 20.39 -28.57 9.72
CA GLU A 26 20.01 -28.60 8.32
C GLU A 26 18.50 -28.38 8.18
N GLY A 27 18.13 -27.46 7.30
CA GLY A 27 16.74 -27.13 6.99
C GLY A 27 16.48 -27.17 5.49
N ILE A 28 15.23 -27.03 5.14
CA ILE A 28 14.79 -26.89 3.74
C ILE A 28 14.72 -25.41 3.41
N ILE A 29 15.43 -24.99 2.36
CA ILE A 29 15.31 -23.62 1.86
C ILE A 29 13.97 -23.48 1.16
N VAL A 30 13.14 -22.60 1.65
CA VAL A 30 11.83 -22.25 1.09
C VAL A 30 11.75 -20.75 0.86
N ASP A 31 10.82 -20.32 0.04
CA ASP A 31 10.50 -18.90 -0.10
C ASP A 31 9.71 -18.43 1.14
N ALA A 32 9.99 -17.21 1.63
CA ALA A 32 9.27 -16.63 2.77
C ALA A 32 7.75 -16.59 2.56
N THR A 33 7.30 -16.51 1.32
CA THR A 33 5.87 -16.54 0.96
C THR A 33 5.20 -17.90 1.20
N GLN A 34 5.99 -18.96 1.36
CA GLN A 34 5.50 -20.32 1.62
C GLN A 34 5.42 -20.65 3.12
N LEU A 35 6.01 -19.80 3.96
CA LEU A 35 5.95 -19.97 5.40
C LEU A 35 4.52 -19.83 5.92
N ARG A 36 4.18 -20.57 6.95
CA ARG A 36 2.90 -20.53 7.63
C ARG A 36 3.07 -20.29 9.11
N LYS A 37 2.06 -19.75 9.74
CA LYS A 37 2.02 -19.59 11.19
C LYS A 37 2.31 -20.93 11.89
N GLY A 38 3.32 -20.91 12.79
CA GLY A 38 3.79 -22.09 13.51
C GLY A 38 5.01 -22.77 12.89
N ASP A 39 5.41 -22.43 11.66
CA ASP A 39 6.68 -22.90 11.08
C ASP A 39 7.87 -22.42 11.92
N ILE A 40 8.94 -23.20 11.88
CA ILE A 40 10.19 -22.89 12.59
C ILE A 40 11.27 -22.59 11.57
N VAL A 41 11.93 -21.44 11.73
CA VAL A 41 12.94 -20.93 10.80
C VAL A 41 14.24 -20.66 11.55
N LEU A 42 15.36 -21.12 11.00
CA LEU A 42 16.70 -20.77 11.47
C LEU A 42 17.20 -19.58 10.67
N VAL A 43 17.67 -18.55 11.37
CA VAL A 43 18.26 -17.33 10.77
C VAL A 43 19.64 -17.12 11.36
N LYS A 44 20.65 -16.99 10.52
CA LYS A 44 22.06 -16.82 10.88
C LYS A 44 22.53 -15.40 10.65
N ALA A 45 23.71 -15.10 11.20
CA ALA A 45 24.36 -13.81 10.98
C ALA A 45 24.51 -13.50 9.48
N GLY A 46 24.14 -12.28 9.07
CA GLY A 46 24.12 -11.82 7.69
C GLY A 46 22.82 -12.10 6.93
N GLU A 47 21.93 -12.90 7.48
CA GLU A 47 20.65 -13.24 6.85
C GLU A 47 19.53 -12.26 7.25
N ILE A 48 18.55 -12.12 6.38
CA ILE A 48 17.34 -11.34 6.64
C ILE A 48 16.29 -12.24 7.30
N ILE A 49 15.66 -11.77 8.37
CA ILE A 49 14.53 -12.43 9.01
C ILE A 49 13.36 -12.46 8.03
N PRO A 50 12.87 -13.66 7.64
CA PRO A 50 11.92 -13.76 6.52
C PRO A 50 10.48 -13.40 6.86
N CYS A 51 10.13 -13.35 8.15
CA CYS A 51 8.75 -13.15 8.63
C CYS A 51 8.71 -12.62 10.05
N ASP A 52 7.56 -12.11 10.45
CA ASP A 52 7.33 -11.73 11.85
C ASP A 52 7.16 -12.99 12.71
N GLY A 53 7.74 -12.96 13.89
CA GLY A 53 7.68 -14.12 14.77
C GLY A 53 8.30 -13.90 16.14
N GLU A 54 8.42 -14.99 16.86
CA GLU A 54 9.01 -15.05 18.20
C GLU A 54 10.29 -15.88 18.19
N VAL A 55 11.34 -15.34 18.78
CA VAL A 55 12.59 -16.10 19.01
C VAL A 55 12.34 -17.18 20.05
N VAL A 56 12.42 -18.44 19.65
CA VAL A 56 12.20 -19.60 20.52
C VAL A 56 13.51 -20.21 21.02
N ARG A 57 14.63 -19.93 20.35
CA ARG A 57 15.98 -20.33 20.78
C ARG A 57 17.05 -19.43 20.18
N GLY A 58 18.17 -19.26 20.90
CA GLY A 58 19.30 -18.44 20.49
C GLY A 58 19.23 -17.02 21.01
N ILE A 59 20.28 -16.27 20.69
CA ILE A 59 20.43 -14.85 20.97
C ILE A 59 21.19 -14.24 19.81
N ALA A 60 20.77 -13.07 19.35
CA ALA A 60 21.44 -12.37 18.25
C ALA A 60 21.26 -10.87 18.35
N SER A 61 22.22 -10.13 17.80
CA SER A 61 22.05 -8.70 17.51
C SER A 61 21.33 -8.55 16.17
N VAL A 62 20.28 -7.78 16.15
CA VAL A 62 19.44 -7.55 14.97
C VAL A 62 19.46 -6.08 14.60
N ASN A 63 19.66 -5.79 13.33
CA ASN A 63 19.53 -4.45 12.76
C ASN A 63 18.09 -4.21 12.32
N GLU A 64 17.40 -3.35 13.02
CA GLU A 64 16.01 -2.97 12.75
C GLU A 64 15.88 -1.58 12.09
N SER A 65 16.98 -0.97 11.66
CA SER A 65 17.03 0.39 11.11
C SER A 65 16.11 0.59 9.89
N ALA A 66 15.89 -0.45 9.10
CA ALA A 66 14.98 -0.41 7.96
C ALA A 66 13.51 -0.16 8.35
N ILE A 67 13.14 -0.48 9.61
CA ILE A 67 11.78 -0.39 10.12
C ILE A 67 11.64 0.75 11.12
N THR A 68 12.53 0.80 12.12
CA THR A 68 12.47 1.80 13.20
C THR A 68 13.15 3.12 12.85
N GLY A 69 14.08 3.10 11.87
CA GLY A 69 14.96 4.22 11.56
C GLY A 69 16.13 4.39 12.53
N GLU A 70 16.22 3.56 13.57
CA GLU A 70 17.30 3.60 14.55
C GLU A 70 18.48 2.74 14.08
N SER A 71 19.69 3.31 14.11
CA SER A 71 20.90 2.61 13.64
C SER A 71 21.53 1.68 14.69
N ALA A 72 21.09 1.75 15.95
CA ALA A 72 21.62 0.92 17.01
C ALA A 72 21.05 -0.52 16.91
N PRO A 73 21.91 -1.54 16.90
CA PRO A 73 21.44 -2.92 16.93
C PRO A 73 20.67 -3.25 18.21
N VAL A 74 19.62 -4.04 18.09
CA VAL A 74 18.82 -4.52 19.21
C VAL A 74 19.16 -5.99 19.47
N VAL A 75 19.36 -6.37 20.74
CA VAL A 75 19.55 -7.76 21.09
C VAL A 75 18.18 -8.44 21.16
N ARG A 76 18.06 -9.57 20.45
CA ARG A 76 16.88 -10.43 20.46
C ARG A 76 17.25 -11.80 21.03
N GLU A 77 16.44 -12.28 21.97
CA GLU A 77 16.70 -13.54 22.68
C GLU A 77 15.41 -14.32 22.93
N SER A 78 15.56 -15.62 23.19
CA SER A 78 14.41 -16.46 23.52
C SER A 78 13.91 -16.19 24.93
N GLY A 79 12.61 -15.97 25.03
CA GLY A 79 11.90 -15.74 26.31
C GLY A 79 11.93 -14.29 26.76
N GLY A 80 10.81 -13.80 27.23
CA GLY A 80 10.63 -12.42 27.71
C GLY A 80 10.31 -11.40 26.65
N ASP A 81 10.52 -10.13 27.00
CA ASP A 81 10.07 -8.96 26.20
C ASP A 81 10.87 -8.75 24.91
N PHE A 82 12.05 -9.36 24.80
CA PHE A 82 12.96 -9.23 23.65
C PHE A 82 12.85 -10.38 22.65
N SER A 83 11.86 -11.24 22.78
CA SER A 83 11.68 -12.41 21.92
C SER A 83 11.00 -12.09 20.56
N SER A 84 10.32 -10.97 20.43
CA SER A 84 9.63 -10.62 19.19
C SER A 84 10.59 -10.10 18.14
N VAL A 85 10.45 -10.57 16.89
CA VAL A 85 11.23 -10.13 15.74
C VAL A 85 10.32 -9.79 14.56
N THR A 86 10.78 -8.84 13.74
CA THR A 86 10.02 -8.36 12.58
C THR A 86 10.71 -8.78 11.28
N GLY A 87 9.93 -9.28 10.34
CA GLY A 87 10.41 -9.64 9.01
C GLY A 87 11.03 -8.44 8.28
N GLY A 88 12.08 -8.70 7.48
CA GLY A 88 12.82 -7.66 6.77
C GLY A 88 13.96 -7.02 7.57
N THR A 89 14.15 -7.37 8.85
CA THR A 89 15.31 -6.98 9.65
C THR A 89 16.48 -7.94 9.40
N THR A 90 17.72 -7.53 9.73
CA THR A 90 18.92 -8.32 9.44
C THR A 90 19.60 -8.73 10.72
N VAL A 91 19.94 -10.03 10.83
CA VAL A 91 20.74 -10.59 11.92
C VAL A 91 22.20 -10.19 11.71
N LEU A 92 22.82 -9.56 12.70
CA LEU A 92 24.22 -9.09 12.62
C LEU A 92 25.22 -10.06 13.24
N SER A 93 24.82 -10.76 14.30
CA SER A 93 25.71 -11.72 14.99
C SER A 93 24.93 -12.96 15.40
N ASP A 94 25.63 -14.07 15.54
CA ASP A 94 25.12 -15.34 16.04
C ASP A 94 23.95 -15.90 15.20
N TRP A 95 23.02 -16.57 15.83
CA TRP A 95 21.87 -17.18 15.18
C TRP A 95 20.66 -17.20 16.11
N ILE A 96 19.48 -17.21 15.50
CA ILE A 96 18.21 -17.35 16.20
C ILE A 96 17.30 -18.36 15.49
N VAL A 97 16.49 -19.03 16.27
CA VAL A 97 15.37 -19.84 15.76
C VAL A 97 14.10 -19.08 16.03
N VAL A 98 13.37 -18.81 14.98
CA VAL A 98 12.14 -18.00 14.99
C VAL A 98 10.95 -18.91 14.71
N ARG A 99 9.90 -18.81 15.53
CA ARG A 99 8.59 -19.37 15.27
C ARG A 99 7.76 -18.31 14.54
N VAL A 100 7.27 -18.64 13.37
CA VAL A 100 6.44 -17.76 12.54
C VAL A 100 5.10 -17.48 13.24
N GLU A 101 4.74 -16.22 13.39
CA GLU A 101 3.48 -15.81 14.01
C GLU A 101 2.47 -15.19 13.05
N SER A 102 2.94 -14.73 11.89
CA SER A 102 2.08 -14.13 10.85
C SER A 102 2.01 -15.00 9.61
N ASP A 103 0.84 -15.07 8.99
CA ASP A 103 0.70 -15.65 7.65
C ASP A 103 1.19 -14.69 6.57
N PRO A 104 1.56 -15.19 5.38
CA PRO A 104 1.96 -14.35 4.26
C PRO A 104 0.88 -13.35 3.85
N GLY A 105 1.22 -12.08 3.83
CA GLY A 105 0.29 -10.99 3.54
C GLY A 105 -0.28 -10.31 4.78
N ASP A 106 0.00 -10.81 5.99
CA ASP A 106 -0.44 -10.24 7.27
C ASP A 106 0.75 -9.80 8.14
N SER A 107 1.93 -9.65 7.55
CA SER A 107 3.11 -9.15 8.25
C SER A 107 2.97 -7.68 8.64
N PHE A 108 3.78 -7.22 9.58
CA PHE A 108 3.85 -5.82 9.99
C PHE A 108 4.09 -4.89 8.79
N ILE A 109 5.00 -5.28 7.89
CA ILE A 109 5.29 -4.52 6.66
C ILE A 109 4.08 -4.52 5.72
N ASP A 110 3.38 -5.64 5.55
CA ASP A 110 2.17 -5.71 4.72
C ASP A 110 1.07 -4.78 5.25
N ARG A 111 0.90 -4.73 6.56
CA ARG A 111 -0.05 -3.80 7.21
C ARG A 111 0.36 -2.34 7.03
N MET A 112 1.65 -2.02 7.15
CA MET A 112 2.15 -0.66 6.88
C MET A 112 1.91 -0.25 5.43
N ILE A 113 2.20 -1.14 4.46
CA ILE A 113 1.93 -0.89 3.03
C ILE A 113 0.43 -0.68 2.81
N ALA A 114 -0.42 -1.53 3.39
CA ALA A 114 -1.87 -1.40 3.29
C ALA A 114 -2.40 -0.09 3.90
N MET A 115 -1.81 0.39 5.01
CA MET A 115 -2.15 1.69 5.60
C MET A 115 -1.74 2.85 4.68
N VAL A 116 -0.57 2.78 4.07
CA VAL A 116 -0.08 3.81 3.14
C VAL A 116 -0.88 3.78 1.83
N GLU A 117 -1.18 2.60 1.29
CA GLU A 117 -2.00 2.42 0.08
C GLU A 117 -3.48 2.72 0.39
N GLY A 118 -3.98 2.34 1.55
CA GLY A 118 -5.34 2.64 2.02
C GLY A 118 -5.55 4.10 2.43
N ALA A 119 -4.47 4.83 2.72
CA ALA A 119 -4.45 6.29 2.75
C ALA A 119 -4.58 6.91 1.34
N ALA A 120 -4.86 6.08 0.31
CA ALA A 120 -5.18 6.51 -1.03
C ALA A 120 -6.30 7.55 -0.93
N ARG A 121 -5.86 8.77 -0.98
CA ARG A 121 -6.51 10.04 -1.25
C ARG A 121 -8.04 9.99 -1.17
N LYS A 122 -8.57 9.98 0.04
CA LYS A 122 -9.99 10.35 0.25
C LYS A 122 -10.14 11.75 -0.32
N ARG A 123 -11.00 11.89 -1.34
CA ARG A 123 -11.31 13.21 -1.91
C ARG A 123 -11.66 14.15 -0.77
N THR A 124 -11.01 15.30 -0.73
CA THR A 124 -11.29 16.29 0.31
C THR A 124 -12.74 16.77 0.16
N PRO A 125 -13.43 17.16 1.23
CA PRO A 125 -14.77 17.73 1.14
C PRO A 125 -14.85 18.89 0.13
N ASN A 126 -13.77 19.65 -0.01
CA ASN A 126 -13.65 20.74 -0.97
C ASN A 126 -13.60 20.26 -2.42
N GLU A 127 -12.89 19.15 -2.72
CA GLU A 127 -12.90 18.55 -4.07
C GLU A 127 -14.28 18.01 -4.44
N VAL A 128 -15.02 17.46 -3.48
CA VAL A 128 -16.40 17.00 -3.70
C VAL A 128 -17.31 18.18 -3.97
N ALA A 129 -17.23 19.24 -3.16
CA ALA A 129 -18.01 20.46 -3.35
C ALA A 129 -17.73 21.12 -4.70
N LEU A 130 -16.46 21.21 -5.12
CA LEU A 130 -16.07 21.74 -6.42
C LEU A 130 -16.61 20.90 -7.58
N THR A 131 -16.57 19.58 -7.46
CA THR A 131 -17.10 18.67 -8.48
C THR A 131 -18.61 18.85 -8.64
N ILE A 132 -19.35 18.99 -7.53
CA ILE A 132 -20.80 19.24 -7.55
C ILE A 132 -21.11 20.61 -8.18
N LEU A 133 -20.34 21.65 -7.82
CA LEU A 133 -20.48 22.99 -8.38
C LEU A 133 -20.27 22.99 -9.89
N LEU A 134 -19.18 22.37 -10.37
CA LEU A 134 -18.88 22.27 -11.80
C LEU A 134 -19.96 21.50 -12.55
N LEU A 135 -20.47 20.41 -11.98
CA LEU A 135 -21.55 19.64 -12.59
C LEU A 135 -22.85 20.47 -12.68
N ALA A 136 -23.21 21.16 -11.60
CA ALA A 136 -24.38 22.01 -11.57
C ALA A 136 -24.28 23.16 -12.60
N LEU A 137 -23.10 23.79 -12.70
CA LEU A 137 -22.83 24.84 -13.65
C LEU A 137 -22.92 24.33 -15.11
N SER A 138 -22.35 23.16 -15.38
CA SER A 138 -22.43 22.53 -16.71
C SER A 138 -23.85 22.22 -17.12
N VAL A 139 -24.67 21.70 -16.20
CA VAL A 139 -26.11 21.47 -16.47
C VAL A 139 -26.84 22.78 -16.72
N LEU A 140 -26.57 23.83 -15.94
CA LEU A 140 -27.16 25.16 -16.15
C LEU A 140 -26.85 25.70 -17.56
N PHE A 141 -25.58 25.60 -17.98
CA PHE A 141 -25.15 26.04 -19.30
C PHE A 141 -25.79 25.24 -20.43
N LEU A 142 -25.95 23.94 -20.28
CA LEU A 142 -26.67 23.11 -21.24
C LEU A 142 -28.13 23.58 -21.43
N ILE A 143 -28.80 23.90 -20.33
CA ILE A 143 -30.17 24.40 -20.35
C ILE A 143 -30.22 25.77 -21.10
N VAL A 144 -29.31 26.69 -20.76
CA VAL A 144 -29.24 28.01 -21.40
C VAL A 144 -29.03 27.89 -22.90
N VAL A 145 -28.07 27.05 -23.33
CA VAL A 145 -27.80 26.81 -24.75
C VAL A 145 -29.00 26.19 -25.47
N ALA A 146 -29.68 25.21 -24.82
CA ALA A 146 -30.87 24.58 -25.38
C ALA A 146 -32.06 25.58 -25.58
N VAL A 147 -32.21 26.54 -24.67
CA VAL A 147 -33.27 27.55 -24.74
C VAL A 147 -32.91 28.66 -25.71
N MET A 148 -31.65 28.96 -25.95
CA MET A 148 -31.22 30.03 -26.84
C MET A 148 -31.66 29.82 -28.30
N LEU A 149 -31.67 28.57 -28.78
CA LEU A 149 -32.11 28.24 -30.15
C LEU A 149 -33.59 28.66 -30.40
N PRO A 150 -34.56 28.11 -29.67
CA PRO A 150 -35.96 28.48 -29.88
C PRO A 150 -36.23 29.97 -29.58
N ALA A 151 -35.53 30.54 -28.59
CA ALA A 151 -35.67 31.96 -28.27
C ALA A 151 -35.19 32.87 -29.41
N SER A 152 -34.07 32.54 -30.07
CA SER A 152 -33.55 33.29 -31.20
C SER A 152 -34.50 33.22 -32.42
N VAL A 153 -35.03 32.03 -32.72
CA VAL A 153 -36.02 31.85 -33.80
C VAL A 153 -37.29 32.65 -33.52
N TYR A 154 -37.79 32.61 -32.31
CA TYR A 154 -38.98 33.38 -31.93
C TYR A 154 -38.75 34.89 -32.03
N SER A 155 -37.58 35.37 -31.56
CA SER A 155 -37.24 36.81 -31.62
C SER A 155 -37.15 37.34 -33.05
N VAL A 156 -36.52 36.58 -33.97
CA VAL A 156 -36.42 36.95 -35.39
C VAL A 156 -37.79 36.96 -36.05
N ASN A 157 -38.66 35.98 -35.78
CA ASN A 157 -40.02 35.93 -36.34
C ASN A 157 -40.94 37.03 -35.80
N ALA A 158 -40.78 37.46 -34.55
CA ALA A 158 -41.57 38.44 -33.89
C ALA A 158 -41.21 39.90 -34.34
N ASN A 159 -39.92 40.16 -34.49
CA ASN A 159 -39.40 41.52 -34.75
C ASN A 159 -39.05 41.79 -36.23
N GLY A 160 -38.98 40.75 -37.05
CA GLY A 160 -38.64 40.86 -38.49
C GLY A 160 -37.16 41.25 -38.75
N THR A 161 -36.35 41.43 -37.74
CA THR A 161 -34.96 41.89 -37.84
C THR A 161 -34.08 41.06 -36.94
N GLY A 162 -32.89 40.66 -37.42
CA GLY A 162 -31.89 39.89 -36.67
C GLY A 162 -31.47 38.59 -37.38
N GLU A 163 -30.39 38.03 -36.98
CA GLU A 163 -29.91 36.70 -37.44
C GLU A 163 -30.26 35.60 -36.43
N VAL A 164 -30.72 34.48 -36.94
CA VAL A 164 -30.94 33.28 -36.10
C VAL A 164 -29.59 32.71 -35.67
N VAL A 165 -29.47 32.46 -34.40
CA VAL A 165 -28.24 31.80 -33.84
C VAL A 165 -28.08 30.43 -34.47
N THR A 166 -26.98 30.24 -35.17
CA THR A 166 -26.69 28.96 -35.84
C THR A 166 -26.23 27.89 -34.82
N PRO A 167 -26.50 26.59 -35.06
CA PRO A 167 -26.01 25.53 -34.21
C PRO A 167 -24.49 25.54 -34.02
N ALA A 168 -23.75 25.99 -35.04
CA ALA A 168 -22.29 26.14 -34.96
C ALA A 168 -21.86 27.19 -33.92
N MET A 169 -22.56 28.31 -33.81
CA MET A 169 -22.32 29.32 -32.77
C MET A 169 -22.60 28.79 -31.37
N LEU A 170 -23.64 27.98 -31.21
CA LEU A 170 -23.97 27.38 -29.91
C LEU A 170 -22.92 26.33 -29.46
N ILE A 171 -22.41 25.54 -30.42
CA ILE A 171 -21.33 24.58 -30.14
C ILE A 171 -20.04 25.33 -29.76
N ALA A 172 -19.70 26.40 -30.49
CA ALA A 172 -18.54 27.23 -30.17
C ALA A 172 -18.67 27.85 -28.77
N LEU A 173 -19.84 28.32 -28.40
CA LEU A 173 -20.14 28.92 -27.11
C LEU A 173 -20.06 27.84 -26.00
N LEU A 174 -20.56 26.65 -26.23
CA LEU A 174 -20.47 25.52 -25.32
C LEU A 174 -19.00 25.10 -25.07
N VAL A 175 -18.18 24.99 -26.12
CA VAL A 175 -16.77 24.67 -26.04
C VAL A 175 -15.97 25.76 -25.32
N CYS A 176 -16.36 27.01 -25.46
CA CYS A 176 -15.66 28.12 -24.79
C CYS A 176 -15.98 28.20 -23.28
N LEU A 177 -17.05 27.55 -22.84
CA LEU A 177 -17.60 27.65 -21.48
C LEU A 177 -17.27 26.44 -20.60
N ILE A 178 -16.82 25.32 -21.19
CA ILE A 178 -16.34 24.11 -20.53
C ILE A 178 -14.84 24.16 -20.36
#